data_48a80e9148e0d4ee8047e5e5d0808285
#
_entry.id   48a80e9148e0d4ee8047e5e5d0808285
#
_cell.length_a   1.000
_cell.length_b   1.000
_cell.length_c   1.000
_cell.angle_alpha   90.00
_cell.angle_beta   90.00
_cell.angle_gamma   90.00
#
_symmetry.space_group_name_H-M   'P 1'
#
loop_
_entity.id
_entity.type
_entity.pdbx_description
1 polymer ?
#
loop_
_entity_poly.entity_id
_entity_poly.type
_entity_poly.pdbx_seq_one_letter_code
_entity_poly.pdbx_strand_id
1 'polypeptide(L)'
;MPWAGREVKLRAYPSSGALYAVEIYPVVFRVEGLEPAVFHYRAVENLLEVVRPAIDPGLLVGAALPVERDMVAGAAVLFCLAGCFPRHERKYGEGGYRMLVAEAGHISQNLNLAATALGLSARPFGGVFDDLLNHDLGLDGAEEQFLLAVLVGHTGER
;
A
#
# COMPACT_ATOMS: atom_id res chain seq x y z
N MET A 1 9.33 -12.69 23.90
CA MET A 1 8.85 -14.06 24.08
C MET A 1 9.50 -14.93 23.02
N PRO A 2 10.18 -16.05 23.37
CA PRO A 2 10.77 -16.90 22.36
C PRO A 2 9.66 -17.67 21.63
N TRP A 3 9.52 -17.43 20.35
CA TRP A 3 8.65 -18.18 19.47
C TRP A 3 9.34 -19.52 19.13
N ALA A 4 9.20 -20.51 20.03
CA ALA A 4 9.50 -21.92 19.79
C ALA A 4 10.70 -22.21 18.83
N GLY A 5 11.85 -21.55 19.00
CA GLY A 5 13.08 -21.83 18.26
C GLY A 5 13.06 -21.47 16.76
N ARG A 6 12.07 -20.72 16.28
CA ARG A 6 12.03 -20.22 14.89
C ARG A 6 12.50 -18.77 14.84
N GLU A 7 13.41 -18.48 13.92
CA GLU A 7 13.77 -17.11 13.56
C GLU A 7 12.55 -16.45 12.90
N VAL A 8 12.00 -15.42 13.55
CA VAL A 8 10.87 -14.66 13.01
C VAL A 8 11.40 -13.28 12.59
N LYS A 9 11.32 -12.98 11.30
CA LYS A 9 11.61 -11.63 10.78
C LYS A 9 10.44 -10.72 11.12
N LEU A 10 10.62 -9.81 12.06
CA LEU A 10 9.62 -8.81 12.41
C LEU A 10 9.75 -7.58 11.51
N ARG A 11 8.63 -6.95 11.21
CA ARG A 11 8.56 -5.66 10.50
C ARG A 11 8.39 -4.52 11.51
N ALA A 12 8.61 -3.28 11.08
CA ALA A 12 8.51 -2.09 11.94
C ALA A 12 7.08 -1.73 12.37
N TYR A 13 6.08 -2.44 11.87
CA TYR A 13 4.68 -2.26 12.24
C TYR A 13 4.12 -3.53 12.89
N PRO A 14 3.16 -3.39 13.82
CA PRO A 14 2.52 -4.55 14.45
C PRO A 14 1.60 -5.28 13.45
N SER A 15 1.67 -6.61 13.47
CA SER A 15 0.77 -7.48 12.73
C SER A 15 0.24 -8.58 13.64
N SER A 16 -1.03 -8.88 13.54
CA SER A 16 -1.69 -9.91 14.33
C SER A 16 -1.09 -11.28 14.03
N GLY A 17 -0.49 -11.88 15.07
CA GLY A 17 0.19 -13.17 14.96
C GLY A 17 1.42 -13.18 14.05
N ALA A 18 1.98 -12.03 13.75
CA ALA A 18 3.10 -11.83 12.82
C ALA A 18 2.83 -12.44 11.42
N LEU A 19 1.57 -12.35 10.94
CA LEU A 19 1.17 -12.90 9.64
C LEU A 19 1.56 -11.99 8.48
N TYR A 20 1.67 -10.67 8.73
CA TYR A 20 2.05 -9.66 7.74
C TYR A 20 1.26 -9.82 6.44
N ALA A 21 -0.07 -9.79 6.59
CA ALA A 21 -0.99 -10.08 5.49
C ALA A 21 -1.36 -8.86 4.64
N VAL A 22 -0.79 -7.70 4.94
CA VAL A 22 -0.90 -6.52 4.07
C VAL A 22 0.33 -6.45 3.19
N GLU A 23 0.09 -6.46 1.89
CA GLU A 23 1.10 -6.23 0.85
C GLU A 23 1.12 -4.76 0.46
N ILE A 24 2.29 -4.26 0.05
CA ILE A 24 2.49 -2.86 -0.31
C ILE A 24 2.82 -2.77 -1.79
N TYR A 25 2.00 -2.04 -2.54
CA TYR A 25 2.18 -1.78 -3.96
C TYR A 25 2.44 -0.29 -4.18
N PRO A 26 3.72 0.14 -4.26
CA PRO A 26 4.05 1.50 -4.67
C PRO A 26 3.72 1.72 -6.15
N VAL A 27 2.82 2.64 -6.42
CA VAL A 27 2.54 3.16 -7.77
C VAL A 27 3.35 4.42 -7.94
N VAL A 28 4.39 4.34 -8.75
CA VAL A 28 5.31 5.45 -9.01
C VAL A 28 4.81 6.26 -10.18
N PHE A 29 4.60 7.57 -9.96
CA PHE A 29 4.23 8.52 -10.99
C PHE A 29 5.43 9.38 -11.41
N ARG A 30 6.14 9.94 -10.42
CA ARG A 30 7.22 10.91 -10.64
C ARG A 30 8.27 10.78 -9.54
N VAL A 31 9.21 9.87 -9.73
CA VAL A 31 10.36 9.69 -8.84
C VAL A 31 11.62 9.69 -9.70
N GLU A 32 12.60 10.51 -9.36
CA GLU A 32 13.86 10.57 -10.09
C GLU A 32 14.54 9.19 -10.10
N GLY A 33 14.94 8.74 -11.27
CA GLY A 33 15.61 7.45 -11.46
C GLY A 33 14.67 6.23 -11.52
N LEU A 34 13.33 6.42 -11.45
CA LEU A 34 12.34 5.38 -11.63
C LEU A 34 11.38 5.74 -12.74
N GLU A 35 11.14 4.80 -13.65
CA GLU A 35 10.06 4.92 -14.63
C GLU A 35 8.69 4.70 -13.98
N PRO A 36 7.63 5.36 -14.47
CA PRO A 36 6.28 5.16 -13.97
C PRO A 36 5.85 3.69 -14.09
N ALA A 37 5.55 3.08 -12.96
CA ALA A 37 5.21 1.67 -12.87
C ALA A 37 4.46 1.35 -11.56
N VAL A 38 3.80 0.20 -11.54
CA VAL A 38 3.34 -0.44 -10.30
C VAL A 38 4.45 -1.39 -9.84
N PHE A 39 4.86 -1.23 -8.60
CA PHE A 39 5.81 -2.11 -7.94
C PHE A 39 5.13 -2.90 -6.83
N HIS A 40 5.70 -4.05 -6.49
CA HIS A 40 5.43 -4.77 -5.26
C HIS A 40 6.64 -4.66 -4.34
N TYR A 41 6.44 -4.28 -3.08
CA TYR A 41 7.52 -4.22 -2.10
C TYR A 41 7.74 -5.57 -1.45
N ARG A 42 8.82 -6.24 -1.82
CA ARG A 42 9.28 -7.49 -1.23
C ARG A 42 9.99 -7.22 0.10
N ALA A 43 9.22 -7.22 1.20
CA ALA A 43 9.71 -6.79 2.51
C ALA A 43 10.84 -7.67 3.09
N VAL A 44 10.91 -8.95 2.74
CA VAL A 44 11.94 -9.89 3.22
C VAL A 44 13.28 -9.60 2.55
N GLU A 45 13.25 -9.36 1.25
CA GLU A 45 14.41 -9.07 0.40
C GLU A 45 14.77 -7.58 0.39
N ASN A 46 13.86 -6.74 0.89
CA ASN A 46 13.96 -5.28 0.85
C ASN A 46 14.19 -4.75 -0.57
N LEU A 47 13.35 -5.16 -1.50
CA LEU A 47 13.43 -4.75 -2.91
C LEU A 47 12.07 -4.37 -3.47
N LEU A 48 12.09 -3.60 -4.56
CA LEU A 48 10.92 -3.29 -5.38
C LEU A 48 10.93 -4.20 -6.61
N GLU A 49 9.88 -4.98 -6.80
CA GLU A 49 9.64 -5.82 -7.96
C GLU A 49 8.66 -5.12 -8.88
N VAL A 50 8.97 -4.97 -10.17
CA VAL A 50 8.04 -4.39 -11.14
C VAL A 50 6.93 -5.39 -11.42
N VAL A 51 5.70 -5.02 -11.08
CA VAL A 51 4.50 -5.83 -11.36
C VAL A 51 3.86 -5.40 -12.68
N ARG A 52 3.76 -4.10 -12.91
CA ARG A 52 3.19 -3.54 -14.14
C ARG A 52 4.04 -2.37 -14.63
N PRO A 53 4.83 -2.57 -15.68
CA PRO A 53 5.66 -1.51 -16.25
C PRO A 53 4.84 -0.52 -17.08
N ALA A 54 5.40 0.66 -17.30
CA ALA A 54 4.89 1.69 -18.23
C ALA A 54 3.40 2.00 -18.03
N ILE A 55 3.00 2.23 -16.78
CA ILE A 55 1.61 2.61 -16.48
C ILE A 55 1.29 4.00 -17.03
N ASP A 56 0.07 4.18 -17.47
CA ASP A 56 -0.49 5.52 -17.68
C ASP A 56 -1.00 6.07 -16.33
N PRO A 57 -0.37 7.11 -15.77
CA PRO A 57 -0.85 7.72 -14.53
C PRO A 57 -2.31 8.17 -14.61
N GLY A 58 -2.81 8.50 -15.81
CA GLY A 58 -4.19 8.92 -16.04
C GLY A 58 -5.22 7.83 -15.71
N LEU A 59 -4.88 6.55 -15.89
CA LEU A 59 -5.76 5.43 -15.53
C LEU A 59 -5.98 5.37 -14.02
N LEU A 60 -4.89 5.47 -13.24
CA LEU A 60 -4.96 5.44 -11.78
C LEU A 60 -5.61 6.70 -11.19
N VAL A 61 -5.40 7.86 -11.82
CA VAL A 61 -6.18 9.07 -11.51
C VAL A 61 -7.66 8.83 -11.81
N GLY A 62 -7.98 8.10 -12.88
CA GLY A 62 -9.33 7.68 -13.23
C GLY A 62 -10.00 6.80 -12.20
N ALA A 63 -9.25 5.95 -11.49
CA ALA A 63 -9.74 5.13 -10.40
C ALA A 63 -10.05 5.93 -9.12
N ALA A 64 -9.55 7.17 -8.99
CA ALA A 64 -9.90 8.05 -7.89
C ALA A 64 -11.28 8.67 -8.06
N LEU A 65 -11.97 8.93 -6.93
CA LEU A 65 -13.20 9.72 -6.97
C LEU A 65 -12.93 11.10 -7.60
N PRO A 66 -13.88 11.68 -8.35
CA PRO A 66 -13.66 12.93 -9.10
C PRO A 66 -13.09 14.07 -8.27
N VAL A 67 -13.53 14.21 -7.01
CA VAL A 67 -13.09 15.26 -6.07
C VAL A 67 -11.63 15.09 -5.64
N GLU A 68 -11.05 13.92 -5.79
CA GLU A 68 -9.69 13.59 -5.33
C GLU A 68 -8.66 13.51 -6.46
N ARG A 69 -9.10 13.60 -7.73
CA ARG A 69 -8.23 13.36 -8.90
C ARG A 69 -7.04 14.31 -8.99
N ASP A 70 -7.24 15.58 -8.70
CA ASP A 70 -6.16 16.58 -8.75
C ASP A 70 -5.08 16.28 -7.71
N MET A 71 -5.49 15.79 -6.54
CA MET A 71 -4.58 15.40 -5.49
C MET A 71 -3.77 14.14 -5.88
N VAL A 72 -4.43 13.13 -6.43
CA VAL A 72 -3.75 11.91 -6.93
C VAL A 72 -2.80 12.28 -8.06
N ALA A 73 -3.24 13.08 -9.02
CA ALA A 73 -2.41 13.56 -10.12
C ALA A 73 -1.21 14.39 -9.63
N GLY A 74 -1.32 15.07 -8.49
CA GLY A 74 -0.25 15.83 -7.85
C GLY A 74 0.79 14.99 -7.10
N ALA A 75 0.50 13.75 -6.72
CA ALA A 75 1.39 12.90 -5.95
C ALA A 75 2.61 12.43 -6.76
N ALA A 76 3.71 12.14 -6.08
CA ALA A 76 4.87 11.47 -6.68
C ALA A 76 4.71 9.94 -6.65
N VAL A 77 4.16 9.43 -5.54
CA VAL A 77 3.91 8.00 -5.32
C VAL A 77 2.56 7.82 -4.63
N LEU A 78 1.84 6.79 -5.02
CA LEU A 78 0.68 6.26 -4.31
C LEU A 78 1.06 4.89 -3.74
N PHE A 79 1.21 4.78 -2.42
CA PHE A 79 1.43 3.49 -1.75
C PHE A 79 0.08 2.82 -1.54
N CYS A 80 -0.27 1.85 -2.37
CA CYS A 80 -1.47 1.05 -2.22
C CYS A 80 -1.20 -0.10 -1.24
N LEU A 81 -2.07 -0.26 -0.25
CA LEU A 81 -2.04 -1.32 0.74
C LEU A 81 -3.13 -2.32 0.38
N ALA A 82 -2.74 -3.55 0.06
CA ALA A 82 -3.65 -4.63 -0.30
C ALA A 82 -3.65 -5.71 0.77
N GLY A 83 -4.81 -6.19 1.15
CA GLY A 83 -4.97 -7.24 2.14
C GLY A 83 -5.05 -8.61 1.49
N CYS A 84 -4.21 -9.55 1.95
CA CYS A 84 -4.32 -10.97 1.61
C CYS A 84 -5.19 -11.65 2.67
N PHE A 85 -6.48 -11.78 2.41
CA PHE A 85 -7.47 -12.29 3.36
C PHE A 85 -7.20 -13.72 3.83
N PRO A 86 -6.82 -14.68 2.96
CA PRO A 86 -6.58 -16.05 3.38
C PRO A 86 -5.48 -16.20 4.43
N ARG A 87 -4.51 -15.27 4.51
CA ARG A 87 -3.47 -15.31 5.56
C ARG A 87 -4.05 -15.12 6.96
N HIS A 88 -5.04 -14.23 7.13
CA HIS A 88 -5.69 -14.00 8.41
C HIS A 88 -6.83 -14.98 8.68
N GLU A 89 -7.64 -15.32 7.68
CA GLU A 89 -8.79 -16.21 7.81
C GLU A 89 -8.39 -17.60 8.29
N ARG A 90 -7.30 -18.14 7.81
CA ARG A 90 -6.76 -19.45 8.26
C ARG A 90 -6.54 -19.53 9.77
N LYS A 91 -6.24 -18.39 10.41
CA LYS A 91 -5.91 -18.35 11.86
C LYS A 91 -7.04 -17.76 12.70
N TYR A 92 -7.76 -16.78 12.18
CA TYR A 92 -8.69 -15.95 12.95
C TYR A 92 -10.13 -16.02 12.45
N GLY A 93 -10.40 -16.78 11.37
CA GLY A 93 -11.71 -16.83 10.73
C GLY A 93 -12.18 -15.44 10.30
N GLU A 94 -13.48 -15.21 10.34
CA GLU A 94 -14.09 -13.90 9.99
C GLU A 94 -13.54 -12.72 10.81
N GLY A 95 -13.07 -12.96 12.03
CA GLY A 95 -12.44 -11.94 12.85
C GLY A 95 -11.12 -11.40 12.28
N GLY A 96 -10.52 -12.11 11.31
CA GLY A 96 -9.28 -11.72 10.65
C GLY A 96 -9.39 -10.40 9.89
N TYR A 97 -10.55 -10.09 9.32
CA TYR A 97 -10.78 -8.86 8.56
C TYR A 97 -10.43 -7.59 9.34
N ARG A 98 -10.93 -7.44 10.57
CA ARG A 98 -10.64 -6.25 11.39
C ARG A 98 -9.17 -6.12 11.75
N MET A 99 -8.45 -7.26 11.89
CA MET A 99 -7.03 -7.26 12.17
C MET A 99 -6.22 -6.82 10.93
N LEU A 100 -6.67 -7.23 9.75
CA LEU A 100 -6.08 -6.84 8.48
C LEU A 100 -6.23 -5.33 8.23
N VAL A 101 -7.42 -4.77 8.47
CA VAL A 101 -7.68 -3.33 8.37
C VAL A 101 -6.83 -2.55 9.38
N ALA A 102 -6.71 -3.04 10.62
CA ALA A 102 -5.85 -2.43 11.63
C ALA A 102 -4.36 -2.45 11.21
N GLU A 103 -3.90 -3.54 10.61
CA GLU A 103 -2.53 -3.66 10.09
C GLU A 103 -2.27 -2.63 8.99
N ALA A 104 -3.20 -2.45 8.05
CA ALA A 104 -3.10 -1.41 7.02
C ALA A 104 -3.01 -0.01 7.62
N GLY A 105 -3.78 0.29 8.68
CA GLY A 105 -3.68 1.53 9.43
C GLY A 105 -2.31 1.76 10.07
N HIS A 106 -1.70 0.71 10.65
CA HIS A 106 -0.34 0.78 11.22
C HIS A 106 0.71 1.10 10.15
N ILE A 107 0.61 0.45 8.98
CA ILE A 107 1.52 0.71 7.85
C ILE A 107 1.32 2.14 7.35
N SER A 108 0.08 2.58 7.18
CA SER A 108 -0.25 3.94 6.76
C SER A 108 0.37 4.97 7.69
N GLN A 109 0.26 4.78 9.00
CA GLN A 109 0.88 5.69 9.98
C GLN A 109 2.40 5.69 9.87
N ASN A 110 3.04 4.54 9.67
CA ASN A 110 4.49 4.47 9.48
C ASN A 110 4.94 5.20 8.21
N LEU A 111 4.19 5.08 7.11
CA LEU A 111 4.46 5.83 5.88
C LEU A 111 4.36 7.34 6.08
N ASN A 112 3.35 7.81 6.84
CA ASN A 112 3.22 9.22 7.19
C ASN A 112 4.40 9.73 8.02
N LEU A 113 4.82 8.96 9.03
CA LEU A 113 5.95 9.33 9.87
C LEU A 113 7.27 9.36 9.06
N ALA A 114 7.49 8.37 8.21
CA ALA A 114 8.67 8.30 7.36
C ALA A 114 8.70 9.46 6.35
N ALA A 115 7.58 9.75 5.69
CA ALA A 115 7.48 10.88 4.76
C ALA A 115 7.79 12.20 5.47
N THR A 116 7.19 12.43 6.65
CA THR A 116 7.45 13.63 7.46
C THR A 116 8.93 13.75 7.85
N ALA A 117 9.56 12.64 8.24
CA ALA A 117 10.99 12.63 8.58
C ALA A 117 11.91 12.96 7.39
N LEU A 118 11.44 12.69 6.17
CA LEU A 118 12.12 12.99 4.92
C LEU A 118 11.76 14.39 4.35
N GLY A 119 10.95 15.18 5.06
CA GLY A 119 10.48 16.48 4.57
C GLY A 119 9.45 16.40 3.45
N LEU A 120 8.80 15.23 3.29
CA LEU A 120 7.73 15.00 2.34
C LEU A 120 6.36 15.14 3.01
N SER A 121 5.35 15.38 2.20
CA SER A 121 3.96 15.31 2.63
C SER A 121 3.39 13.95 2.33
N ALA A 122 2.56 13.46 3.25
CA ALA A 122 1.82 12.23 3.08
C ALA A 122 0.37 12.40 3.51
N ARG A 123 -0.54 11.71 2.83
CA ARG A 123 -1.97 11.71 3.14
C ARG A 123 -2.56 10.32 2.93
N PRO A 124 -3.17 9.71 3.98
CA PRO A 124 -3.99 8.52 3.81
C PRO A 124 -5.16 8.80 2.87
N PHE A 125 -5.47 7.85 2.01
CA PHE A 125 -6.41 8.02 0.91
C PHE A 125 -7.21 6.74 0.67
N GLY A 126 -8.53 6.86 0.62
CA GLY A 126 -9.44 5.74 0.35
C GLY A 126 -10.56 6.11 -0.63
N GLY A 127 -10.49 7.31 -1.24
CA GLY A 127 -11.51 7.82 -2.16
C GLY A 127 -11.33 7.27 -3.58
N VAL A 128 -11.49 5.97 -3.77
CA VAL A 128 -11.29 5.26 -5.05
C VAL A 128 -12.50 4.41 -5.43
N PHE A 129 -12.54 3.98 -6.67
CA PHE A 129 -13.38 2.88 -7.14
C PHE A 129 -12.57 1.58 -7.01
N ASP A 130 -12.87 0.79 -5.98
CA ASP A 130 -12.07 -0.38 -5.59
C ASP A 130 -11.86 -1.37 -6.74
N ASP A 131 -12.90 -1.69 -7.51
CA ASP A 131 -12.81 -2.62 -8.65
C ASP A 131 -11.81 -2.15 -9.72
N LEU A 132 -11.79 -0.84 -10.01
CA LEU A 132 -10.86 -0.28 -10.98
C LEU A 132 -9.43 -0.34 -10.44
N LEU A 133 -9.24 0.03 -9.17
CA LEU A 133 -7.91 0.01 -8.57
C LEU A 133 -7.37 -1.40 -8.40
N ASN A 134 -8.21 -2.36 -7.97
CA ASN A 134 -7.83 -3.78 -7.91
C ASN A 134 -7.36 -4.28 -9.28
N HIS A 135 -8.13 -4.01 -10.34
CA HIS A 135 -7.76 -4.36 -11.70
C HIS A 135 -6.41 -3.74 -12.11
N ASP A 136 -6.20 -2.46 -11.80
CA ASP A 136 -4.96 -1.75 -12.17
C ASP A 136 -3.73 -2.24 -11.39
N LEU A 137 -3.92 -2.70 -10.16
CA LEU A 137 -2.90 -3.34 -9.34
C LEU A 137 -2.67 -4.81 -9.69
N GLY A 138 -3.56 -5.44 -10.46
CA GLY A 138 -3.52 -6.86 -10.80
C GLY A 138 -4.01 -7.76 -9.65
N LEU A 139 -4.85 -7.23 -8.75
CA LEU A 139 -5.47 -7.97 -7.66
C LEU A 139 -6.76 -8.64 -8.13
N ASP A 140 -7.12 -9.78 -7.52
CA ASP A 140 -8.33 -10.52 -7.90
C ASP A 140 -9.62 -9.93 -7.31
N GLY A 141 -9.50 -8.99 -6.36
CA GLY A 141 -10.64 -8.35 -5.71
C GLY A 141 -11.43 -9.25 -4.74
N ALA A 142 -10.95 -10.45 -4.47
CA ALA A 142 -11.58 -11.44 -3.60
C ALA A 142 -10.63 -11.92 -2.50
N GLU A 143 -9.56 -12.65 -2.86
CA GLU A 143 -8.55 -13.09 -1.90
C GLU A 143 -7.52 -11.99 -1.60
N GLU A 144 -7.23 -11.14 -2.59
CA GLU A 144 -6.42 -9.95 -2.44
C GLU A 144 -7.19 -8.72 -2.88
N GLN A 145 -7.31 -7.75 -1.98
CA GLN A 145 -8.08 -6.53 -2.20
C GLN A 145 -7.34 -5.29 -1.71
N PHE A 146 -7.53 -4.17 -2.43
CA PHE A 146 -7.18 -2.86 -1.94
C PHE A 146 -7.90 -2.54 -0.62
N LEU A 147 -7.19 -1.95 0.33
CA LEU A 147 -7.72 -1.54 1.64
C LEU A 147 -7.60 -0.04 1.86
N LEU A 148 -6.44 0.51 1.55
CA LEU A 148 -6.10 1.89 1.82
C LEU A 148 -4.88 2.29 0.99
N ALA A 149 -4.76 3.57 0.64
CA ALA A 149 -3.54 4.10 0.06
C ALA A 149 -2.96 5.24 0.89
N VAL A 150 -1.70 5.56 0.63
CA VAL A 150 -1.03 6.76 1.14
C VAL A 150 -0.40 7.49 -0.04
N LEU A 151 -0.89 8.69 -0.31
CA LEU A 151 -0.29 9.62 -1.26
C LEU A 151 0.96 10.22 -0.65
N VAL A 152 2.05 10.27 -1.41
CA VAL A 152 3.30 10.90 -0.98
C VAL A 152 3.83 11.81 -2.07
N GLY A 153 4.33 12.97 -1.69
CA GLY A 153 4.91 13.95 -2.60
C GLY A 153 5.44 15.17 -1.87
N HIS A 154 5.93 16.14 -2.63
CA HIS A 154 6.26 17.44 -2.09
C HIS A 154 4.99 18.29 -1.96
N THR A 155 4.87 19.05 -0.87
CA THR A 155 3.94 20.19 -0.85
C THR A 155 4.44 21.19 -1.88
N GLY A 156 3.65 21.46 -2.91
CA GLY A 156 3.91 22.64 -3.75
C GLY A 156 4.00 23.88 -2.85
N GLU A 157 4.95 24.75 -3.11
CA GLU A 157 4.95 26.08 -2.53
C GLU A 157 3.60 26.71 -2.87
N ARG A 158 2.86 27.17 -1.82
CA ARG A 158 1.62 27.92 -1.99
C ARG A 158 1.93 29.35 -2.41
#